data_618f6a09747e564c13bf04a3084df7ea
#
_entry.id   618f6a09747e564c13bf04a3084df7ea
#
_cell.length_a   1.000
_cell.length_b   1.000
_cell.length_c   1.000
_cell.angle_alpha   90.00
_cell.angle_beta   90.00
_cell.angle_gamma   90.00
#
_symmetry.space_group_name_H-M   'P 1'
#
loop_
_entity.id
_entity.type
_entity.pdbx_description
1 polymer ?
#
loop_
_entity_poly.entity_id
_entity_poly.type
_entity_poly.pdbx_seq_one_letter_code
_entity_poly.pdbx_strand_id
1 'polypeptide(L)'
;MCSIMGYCDCCAAFSDFEEGFKKTVSRGPDDSRIIDTGKGLLGFHRLAIMGLTPDGMQPFELDGSYVVCNGEIYGYEKIKEELAKKYTFKSGSDCEILLPLYREYGVDMFKMLDAEFALIIYDGEEKKYIAARDPIGIRPLYYGYDKKGVIMFASEAKNLVGMCGHVMPFPPGHYYKDGEFVQYCDIAAVDEVCHDDLETVCKNIREKLIAGVDKRLVADAKVGFLLSGGLDSSLVCAIAARQSKKPIRTFAIGMSEDAIDLKYAKEVADYIGSYHTEVIMTKEQVLDSLEGVIRMLGTFDITTIRASMGMYLLCKWIHENTDIRVLLTGEISDELFGYKYTDFAPSAEEFQKESQKRIRELHMYDVLRADRCISVNSLEARVPFGDLDFVKYVMSVDPAKKMNTYGKGKYLLRHAFEGDYLPHDILFREKAAFSDAVGHSMVDYLKEYAEGLYTEEEFKEKCEKYTHAKPFTKESLLYREIFEKYYPGQSEMIVDFWMPNKSWEGCDVNDPSARVLSNYGESGK
;
A
#
# COMPACT_ATOMS: atom_id res chain seq x y z
N MET A 1 2.42 -2.28 -11.59
CA MET A 1 3.34 -1.34 -10.90
C MET A 1 4.76 -1.54 -11.40
N CYS A 2 5.47 -0.45 -11.67
CA CYS A 2 6.85 -0.50 -12.12
C CYS A 2 7.84 -0.85 -10.98
N SER A 3 9.11 -0.99 -11.31
CA SER A 3 10.19 -1.06 -10.34
C SER A 3 11.33 -0.15 -10.78
N ILE A 4 11.92 0.54 -9.80
CA ILE A 4 13.06 1.42 -9.98
C ILE A 4 14.22 1.00 -9.09
N MET A 5 15.45 1.25 -9.56
CA MET A 5 16.66 1.10 -8.77
C MET A 5 17.69 2.14 -9.19
N GLY A 6 18.45 2.67 -8.23
CA GLY A 6 19.52 3.63 -8.45
C GLY A 6 20.76 3.31 -7.62
N TYR A 7 21.94 3.40 -8.23
CA TYR A 7 23.24 3.43 -7.57
C TYR A 7 23.89 4.78 -7.85
N CYS A 8 24.18 5.54 -6.81
CA CYS A 8 24.46 6.98 -6.93
C CYS A 8 25.95 7.33 -6.96
N ASP A 9 26.79 6.52 -7.63
CA ASP A 9 28.21 6.77 -7.86
C ASP A 9 28.71 6.00 -9.10
N CYS A 10 29.81 6.47 -9.72
CA CYS A 10 30.42 5.85 -10.89
C CYS A 10 31.15 4.51 -10.61
N CYS A 11 31.26 4.09 -9.36
CA CYS A 11 31.98 2.88 -8.95
C CYS A 11 31.10 1.63 -8.85
N ALA A 12 29.91 1.63 -9.43
CA ALA A 12 29.01 0.48 -9.45
C ALA A 12 29.62 -0.71 -10.22
N ALA A 13 29.57 -1.90 -9.61
CA ALA A 13 29.70 -3.13 -10.38
C ALA A 13 28.38 -3.38 -11.12
N PHE A 14 28.38 -3.26 -12.43
CA PHE A 14 27.16 -3.40 -13.25
C PHE A 14 26.46 -4.76 -13.03
N SER A 15 27.24 -5.85 -12.91
CA SER A 15 26.72 -7.20 -12.66
C SER A 15 25.93 -7.29 -11.35
N ASP A 16 26.44 -6.70 -10.27
CA ASP A 16 25.81 -6.75 -8.95
C ASP A 16 24.50 -5.92 -8.94
N PHE A 17 24.56 -4.74 -9.60
CA PHE A 17 23.37 -3.91 -9.79
C PHE A 17 22.30 -4.64 -10.60
N GLU A 18 22.67 -5.25 -11.73
CA GLU A 18 21.76 -6.00 -12.59
C GLU A 18 21.13 -7.20 -11.85
N GLU A 19 21.93 -7.95 -11.07
CA GLU A 19 21.44 -9.07 -10.27
C GLU A 19 20.44 -8.59 -9.22
N GLY A 20 20.76 -7.52 -8.49
CA GLY A 20 19.85 -6.89 -7.54
C GLY A 20 18.55 -6.43 -8.20
N PHE A 21 18.66 -5.74 -9.34
CA PHE A 21 17.54 -5.18 -10.06
C PHE A 21 16.58 -6.26 -10.62
N LYS A 22 17.08 -7.37 -11.14
CA LYS A 22 16.28 -8.50 -11.66
C LYS A 22 15.33 -9.11 -10.63
N LYS A 23 15.59 -8.97 -9.33
CA LYS A 23 14.73 -9.52 -8.26
C LYS A 23 13.30 -8.94 -8.26
N THR A 24 13.07 -7.82 -8.94
CA THR A 24 11.76 -7.15 -9.03
C THR A 24 11.18 -7.07 -10.43
N VAL A 25 11.66 -7.88 -11.38
CA VAL A 25 11.15 -7.90 -12.77
C VAL A 25 9.64 -8.18 -12.84
N SER A 26 9.09 -8.97 -11.90
CA SER A 26 7.64 -9.27 -11.84
C SER A 26 6.77 -8.04 -11.63
N ARG A 27 7.31 -6.95 -11.06
CA ARG A 27 6.57 -5.68 -10.93
C ARG A 27 6.32 -5.02 -12.28
N GLY A 28 7.28 -5.11 -13.20
CA GLY A 28 7.20 -4.49 -14.53
C GLY A 28 7.76 -5.40 -15.61
N PRO A 29 7.00 -6.44 -16.01
CA PRO A 29 7.50 -7.48 -16.93
C PRO A 29 7.48 -7.06 -18.41
N ASP A 30 6.86 -5.93 -18.75
CA ASP A 30 6.63 -5.56 -20.14
C ASP A 30 7.91 -5.08 -20.84
N ASP A 31 8.80 -4.38 -20.11
CA ASP A 31 10.10 -3.95 -20.61
C ASP A 31 11.08 -3.65 -19.44
N SER A 32 12.40 -3.66 -19.73
CA SER A 32 13.46 -3.41 -18.73
C SER A 32 14.58 -2.61 -19.34
N ARG A 33 15.07 -1.60 -18.60
CA ARG A 33 16.20 -0.77 -19.02
C ARG A 33 17.11 -0.43 -17.85
N ILE A 34 18.41 -0.49 -18.09
CA ILE A 34 19.46 0.05 -17.21
C ILE A 34 20.24 1.06 -18.03
N ILE A 35 20.47 2.24 -17.48
CA ILE A 35 21.34 3.25 -18.08
C ILE A 35 22.48 3.61 -17.14
N ASP A 36 23.62 3.95 -17.73
CA ASP A 36 24.74 4.60 -17.06
C ASP A 36 24.63 6.11 -17.28
N THR A 37 24.51 6.87 -16.20
CA THR A 37 24.43 8.34 -16.24
C THR A 37 25.83 8.99 -16.32
N GLY A 38 26.91 8.19 -16.30
CA GLY A 38 28.29 8.65 -16.13
C GLY A 38 28.64 9.01 -14.68
N LYS A 39 27.67 8.96 -13.77
CA LYS A 39 27.81 9.19 -12.32
C LYS A 39 27.09 8.13 -11.48
N GLY A 40 26.63 7.04 -12.11
CA GLY A 40 25.94 5.95 -11.47
C GLY A 40 24.98 5.26 -12.43
N LEU A 41 24.15 4.38 -11.89
CA LEU A 41 23.23 3.54 -12.66
C LEU A 41 21.78 3.84 -12.28
N LEU A 42 20.88 3.84 -13.28
CA LEU A 42 19.43 3.85 -13.09
C LEU A 42 18.81 2.66 -13.80
N GLY A 43 17.95 1.92 -13.09
CA GLY A 43 17.19 0.80 -13.61
C GLY A 43 15.68 1.05 -13.55
N PHE A 44 14.96 0.62 -14.59
CA PHE A 44 13.51 0.70 -14.69
C PHE A 44 12.92 -0.58 -15.29
N HIS A 45 12.01 -1.23 -14.53
CA HIS A 45 11.12 -2.29 -15.04
C HIS A 45 9.74 -1.70 -15.26
N ARG A 46 9.20 -1.86 -16.45
CA ARG A 46 7.93 -1.26 -16.88
C ARG A 46 6.76 -2.23 -16.73
N LEU A 47 5.69 -1.76 -16.08
CA LEU A 47 4.32 -2.23 -16.29
C LEU A 47 3.57 -1.10 -17.01
N ALA A 48 3.15 -1.32 -18.23
CA ALA A 48 2.48 -0.32 -19.06
C ALA A 48 1.01 -0.15 -18.61
N ILE A 49 0.71 0.98 -17.97
CA ILE A 49 -0.63 1.36 -17.47
C ILE A 49 -1.13 2.61 -18.20
N MET A 50 -0.30 3.66 -18.25
CA MET A 50 -0.52 4.89 -19.01
C MET A 50 0.48 4.97 -20.16
N GLY A 51 0.02 5.47 -21.34
CA GLY A 51 0.88 5.59 -22.51
C GLY A 51 1.44 4.25 -22.95
N LEU A 52 0.59 3.33 -23.39
CA LEU A 52 0.95 1.91 -23.68
C LEU A 52 1.99 1.72 -24.80
N THR A 53 2.36 2.79 -25.52
CA THR A 53 3.38 2.73 -26.58
C THR A 53 4.80 2.64 -26.00
N PRO A 54 5.80 2.19 -26.80
CA PRO A 54 7.20 2.15 -26.37
C PRO A 54 7.77 3.51 -25.91
N ASP A 55 7.23 4.63 -26.39
CA ASP A 55 7.67 5.98 -26.02
C ASP A 55 7.46 6.30 -24.51
N GLY A 56 6.56 5.55 -23.83
CA GLY A 56 6.39 5.63 -22.38
C GLY A 56 7.46 4.89 -21.57
N MET A 57 8.50 4.34 -22.21
CA MET A 57 9.60 3.66 -21.51
C MET A 57 10.55 4.64 -20.85
N GLN A 58 10.84 4.38 -19.58
CA GLN A 58 11.79 5.15 -18.77
C GLN A 58 13.19 4.50 -18.76
N PRO A 59 14.25 5.23 -18.35
CA PRO A 59 14.26 6.62 -17.89
C PRO A 59 13.86 7.63 -18.96
N PHE A 60 13.07 8.65 -18.56
CA PHE A 60 12.93 9.85 -19.41
C PHE A 60 14.19 10.70 -19.31
N GLU A 61 14.52 11.41 -20.38
CA GLU A 61 15.71 12.23 -20.49
C GLU A 61 15.35 13.65 -20.92
N LEU A 62 15.99 14.64 -20.28
CA LEU A 62 15.93 16.05 -20.64
C LEU A 62 17.28 16.71 -20.35
N ASP A 63 17.98 17.18 -21.39
CA ASP A 63 19.25 17.92 -21.28
C ASP A 63 20.29 17.22 -20.38
N GLY A 64 20.44 15.90 -20.53
CA GLY A 64 21.39 15.08 -19.75
C GLY A 64 20.94 14.76 -18.32
N SER A 65 19.74 15.18 -17.92
CA SER A 65 19.07 14.75 -16.70
C SER A 65 18.18 13.55 -17.00
N TYR A 66 18.02 12.65 -16.03
CA TYR A 66 17.23 11.43 -16.17
C TYR A 66 16.27 11.25 -14.99
N VAL A 67 15.10 10.67 -15.23
CA VAL A 67 14.16 10.28 -14.17
C VAL A 67 13.63 8.88 -14.39
N VAL A 68 13.55 8.12 -13.30
CA VAL A 68 12.77 6.89 -13.19
C VAL A 68 11.74 7.06 -12.09
N CYS A 69 10.50 6.68 -12.40
CA CYS A 69 9.36 6.82 -11.48
C CYS A 69 8.49 5.56 -11.52
N ASN A 70 8.28 4.96 -10.36
CA ASN A 70 7.19 4.02 -10.12
C ASN A 70 6.03 4.82 -9.53
N GLY A 71 5.07 5.22 -10.34
CA GLY A 71 4.01 6.09 -9.85
C GLY A 71 2.87 6.28 -10.85
N GLU A 72 1.85 6.98 -10.36
CA GLU A 72 0.72 7.49 -11.11
C GLU A 72 0.48 8.95 -10.69
N ILE A 73 0.46 9.88 -11.64
CA ILE A 73 0.31 11.31 -11.39
C ILE A 73 -1.08 11.74 -11.87
N TYR A 74 -1.94 12.04 -10.91
CA TYR A 74 -3.33 12.42 -11.19
C TYR A 74 -3.43 13.87 -11.68
N GLY A 75 -4.27 14.10 -12.70
CA GLY A 75 -4.47 15.43 -13.28
C GLY A 75 -3.25 16.00 -14.01
N TYR A 76 -2.31 15.14 -14.42
CA TYR A 76 -1.08 15.52 -15.11
C TYR A 76 -1.34 16.27 -16.44
N GLU A 77 -2.48 16.06 -17.08
CA GLU A 77 -2.81 16.65 -18.37
C GLU A 77 -2.76 18.17 -18.31
N LYS A 78 -3.31 18.80 -17.25
CA LYS A 78 -3.27 20.27 -17.06
C LYS A 78 -1.85 20.78 -16.89
N ILE A 79 -1.04 20.04 -16.13
CA ILE A 79 0.38 20.37 -15.92
C ILE A 79 1.12 20.27 -17.27
N LYS A 80 0.87 19.19 -18.00
CA LYS A 80 1.46 18.93 -19.33
C LYS A 80 1.11 20.04 -20.34
N GLU A 81 -0.15 20.50 -20.37
CA GLU A 81 -0.60 21.62 -21.21
C GLU A 81 0.19 22.92 -20.93
N GLU A 82 0.42 23.24 -19.66
CA GLU A 82 1.21 24.42 -19.28
C GLU A 82 2.69 24.26 -19.65
N LEU A 83 3.27 23.11 -19.38
CA LEU A 83 4.66 22.80 -19.69
C LEU A 83 4.90 22.70 -21.21
N ALA A 84 3.89 22.30 -22.00
CA ALA A 84 3.99 22.20 -23.46
C ALA A 84 4.26 23.54 -24.16
N LYS A 85 4.10 24.67 -23.45
CA LYS A 85 4.50 25.99 -23.93
C LYS A 85 6.02 26.14 -24.07
N LYS A 86 6.80 25.33 -23.33
CA LYS A 86 8.27 25.37 -23.30
C LYS A 86 8.92 24.04 -23.69
N TYR A 87 8.27 22.92 -23.44
CA TYR A 87 8.81 21.58 -23.58
C TYR A 87 8.03 20.76 -24.59
N THR A 88 8.70 19.82 -25.26
CA THR A 88 8.06 18.88 -26.19
C THR A 88 7.91 17.52 -25.53
N PHE A 89 6.69 16.99 -25.51
CA PHE A 89 6.36 15.66 -24.99
C PHE A 89 6.22 14.66 -26.14
N LYS A 90 6.72 13.43 -25.92
CA LYS A 90 6.77 12.38 -26.94
C LYS A 90 5.83 11.23 -26.62
N SER A 91 5.45 11.04 -25.36
CA SER A 91 4.65 9.91 -24.90
C SER A 91 3.30 10.31 -24.32
N GLY A 92 2.44 9.31 -24.13
CA GLY A 92 1.21 9.45 -23.33
C GLY A 92 1.41 9.16 -21.84
N SER A 93 2.67 8.98 -21.38
CA SER A 93 2.93 8.74 -19.96
C SER A 93 2.75 10.01 -19.14
N ASP A 94 2.12 9.86 -18.00
CA ASP A 94 1.99 10.88 -16.96
C ASP A 94 3.35 11.29 -16.37
N CYS A 95 4.26 10.33 -16.19
CA CYS A 95 5.59 10.56 -15.61
C CYS A 95 6.55 11.38 -16.50
N GLU A 96 6.23 11.61 -17.78
CA GLU A 96 7.07 12.41 -18.66
C GLU A 96 7.13 13.90 -18.25
N ILE A 97 6.16 14.37 -17.46
CA ILE A 97 6.15 15.75 -16.95
C ILE A 97 7.19 16.01 -15.85
N LEU A 98 7.76 14.96 -15.23
CA LEU A 98 8.57 15.10 -14.02
C LEU A 98 9.86 15.89 -14.22
N LEU A 99 10.61 15.64 -15.30
CA LEU A 99 11.84 16.42 -15.57
C LEU A 99 11.53 17.89 -15.94
N PRO A 100 10.56 18.21 -16.80
CA PRO A 100 10.13 19.57 -17.00
C PRO A 100 9.69 20.28 -15.71
N LEU A 101 8.92 19.61 -14.83
CA LEU A 101 8.56 20.16 -13.52
C LEU A 101 9.77 20.44 -12.64
N TYR A 102 10.70 19.47 -12.56
CA TYR A 102 11.92 19.63 -11.80
C TYR A 102 12.75 20.81 -12.30
N ARG A 103 12.83 20.99 -13.61
CA ARG A 103 13.55 22.11 -14.24
C ARG A 103 12.96 23.48 -13.89
N GLU A 104 11.62 23.57 -13.80
CA GLU A 104 10.92 24.84 -13.49
C GLU A 104 10.90 25.14 -11.98
N TYR A 105 10.75 24.12 -11.13
CA TYR A 105 10.43 24.30 -9.70
C TYR A 105 11.43 23.65 -8.75
N GLY A 106 12.45 22.92 -9.25
CA GLY A 106 13.36 22.17 -8.41
C GLY A 106 12.61 21.17 -7.52
N VAL A 107 13.07 21.02 -6.28
CA VAL A 107 12.45 20.12 -5.29
C VAL A 107 11.08 20.58 -4.79
N ASP A 108 10.70 21.84 -5.00
CA ASP A 108 9.35 22.32 -4.64
C ASP A 108 8.25 21.68 -5.49
N MET A 109 8.61 21.06 -6.63
CA MET A 109 7.67 20.29 -7.44
C MET A 109 6.95 19.21 -6.64
N PHE A 110 7.60 18.61 -5.61
CA PHE A 110 7.02 17.51 -4.83
C PHE A 110 5.76 17.93 -4.07
N LYS A 111 5.63 19.21 -3.70
CA LYS A 111 4.43 19.77 -3.06
C LYS A 111 3.27 19.99 -4.03
N MET A 112 3.56 19.98 -5.33
CA MET A 112 2.58 20.25 -6.41
C MET A 112 1.95 18.95 -6.93
N LEU A 113 2.54 17.79 -6.66
CA LEU A 113 2.09 16.51 -7.18
C LEU A 113 0.90 15.95 -6.40
N ASP A 114 -0.22 15.73 -7.08
CA ASP A 114 -1.27 14.82 -6.62
C ASP A 114 -0.98 13.44 -7.21
N ALA A 115 -0.28 12.60 -6.43
CA ALA A 115 0.32 11.39 -6.99
C ALA A 115 0.60 10.32 -5.94
N GLU A 116 0.61 9.08 -6.38
CA GLU A 116 1.19 7.93 -5.68
C GLU A 116 2.53 7.62 -6.36
N PHE A 117 3.67 7.91 -5.73
CA PHE A 117 4.96 7.82 -6.42
C PHE A 117 6.16 7.47 -5.55
N ALA A 118 7.12 6.83 -6.19
CA ALA A 118 8.52 6.75 -5.78
C ALA A 118 9.39 7.04 -7.01
N LEU A 119 10.33 7.98 -6.91
CA LEU A 119 11.14 8.38 -8.04
C LEU A 119 12.61 8.59 -7.67
N ILE A 120 13.47 8.52 -8.70
CA ILE A 120 14.88 8.88 -8.62
C ILE A 120 15.18 9.77 -9.83
N ILE A 121 15.70 10.96 -9.58
CA ILE A 121 16.18 11.90 -10.59
C ILE A 121 17.72 11.92 -10.54
N TYR A 122 18.37 11.85 -11.68
CA TYR A 122 19.73 12.29 -11.87
C TYR A 122 19.72 13.67 -12.53
N ASP A 123 20.21 14.66 -11.82
CA ASP A 123 20.41 16.02 -12.34
C ASP A 123 21.75 16.10 -13.09
N GLY A 124 21.66 16.24 -14.41
CA GLY A 124 22.84 16.30 -15.28
C GLY A 124 23.66 17.59 -15.14
N GLU A 125 23.04 18.69 -14.69
CA GLU A 125 23.71 19.98 -14.45
C GLU A 125 24.49 19.97 -13.13
N GLU A 126 23.79 19.64 -12.02
CA GLU A 126 24.43 19.54 -10.69
C GLU A 126 25.24 18.24 -10.53
N LYS A 127 25.03 17.24 -11.38
CA LYS A 127 25.63 15.89 -11.30
C LYS A 127 25.31 15.18 -10.00
N LYS A 128 24.06 15.30 -9.54
CA LYS A 128 23.56 14.79 -8.26
C LYS A 128 22.35 13.91 -8.46
N TYR A 129 22.11 13.06 -7.46
CA TYR A 129 20.89 12.25 -7.39
C TYR A 129 19.92 12.82 -6.37
N ILE A 130 18.66 12.83 -6.74
CA ILE A 130 17.51 13.16 -5.89
C ILE A 130 16.59 11.95 -5.89
N ALA A 131 16.08 11.55 -4.74
CA ALA A 131 15.02 10.55 -4.62
C ALA A 131 13.86 11.13 -3.83
N ALA A 132 12.62 10.72 -4.14
CA ALA A 132 11.46 11.18 -3.40
C ALA A 132 10.36 10.11 -3.36
N ARG A 133 9.53 10.18 -2.32
CA ARG A 133 8.42 9.26 -2.10
C ARG A 133 7.16 10.02 -1.71
N ASP A 134 6.00 9.54 -2.18
CA ASP A 134 4.70 10.14 -1.91
C ASP A 134 4.39 10.30 -0.40
N PRO A 135 3.46 11.21 -0.02
CA PRO A 135 3.21 11.56 1.38
C PRO A 135 2.69 10.42 2.27
N ILE A 136 2.08 9.36 1.70
CA ILE A 136 1.58 8.20 2.44
C ILE A 136 2.57 7.04 2.36
N GLY A 137 3.43 7.02 1.31
CA GLY A 137 4.30 5.91 0.99
C GLY A 137 3.59 4.76 0.31
N ILE A 138 2.56 5.07 -0.51
CA ILE A 138 1.79 4.09 -1.28
C ILE A 138 2.73 3.35 -2.23
N ARG A 139 3.59 4.09 -2.94
CA ARG A 139 4.63 3.47 -3.75
C ARG A 139 5.85 3.19 -2.89
N PRO A 140 6.39 1.96 -2.95
CA PRO A 140 7.52 1.59 -2.11
C PRO A 140 8.81 2.21 -2.62
N LEU A 141 9.64 2.63 -1.67
CA LEU A 141 11.03 2.99 -1.88
C LEU A 141 11.84 2.59 -0.65
N TYR A 142 13.01 2.02 -0.89
CA TYR A 142 13.99 1.65 0.13
C TYR A 142 15.33 2.28 -0.21
N TYR A 143 16.17 2.46 0.80
CA TYR A 143 17.54 2.92 0.63
C TYR A 143 18.50 2.14 1.51
N GLY A 144 19.77 2.21 1.16
CA GLY A 144 20.86 1.68 1.96
C GLY A 144 22.19 2.22 1.45
N TYR A 145 23.24 1.96 2.19
CA TYR A 145 24.61 2.35 1.84
C TYR A 145 25.44 1.10 1.59
N ASP A 146 26.19 1.11 0.50
CA ASP A 146 27.15 0.05 0.22
C ASP A 146 28.38 0.16 1.15
N LYS A 147 29.33 -0.78 1.01
CA LYS A 147 30.57 -0.81 1.82
C LYS A 147 31.48 0.41 1.62
N LYS A 148 31.25 1.20 0.56
CA LYS A 148 32.00 2.44 0.27
C LYS A 148 31.26 3.69 0.76
N GLY A 149 30.08 3.54 1.36
CA GLY A 149 29.22 4.64 1.80
C GLY A 149 28.39 5.27 0.68
N VAL A 150 28.29 4.63 -0.48
CA VAL A 150 27.47 5.09 -1.59
C VAL A 150 26.02 4.75 -1.33
N ILE A 151 25.13 5.74 -1.44
CA ILE A 151 23.69 5.52 -1.29
C ILE A 151 23.11 4.81 -2.52
N MET A 152 22.20 3.90 -2.25
CA MET A 152 21.40 3.18 -3.24
C MET A 152 19.93 3.32 -2.90
N PHE A 153 19.08 3.34 -3.93
CA PHE A 153 17.64 3.34 -3.81
C PHE A 153 17.05 2.20 -4.62
N ALA A 154 15.96 1.60 -4.13
CA ALA A 154 15.21 0.60 -4.89
C ALA A 154 13.75 0.51 -4.45
N SER A 155 12.89 0.03 -5.33
CA SER A 155 11.48 -0.20 -5.03
C SER A 155 11.27 -1.19 -3.88
N GLU A 156 12.12 -2.21 -3.74
CA GLU A 156 11.97 -3.21 -2.68
C GLU A 156 13.31 -3.52 -2.00
N ALA A 157 13.24 -3.83 -0.70
CA ALA A 157 14.43 -4.13 0.10
C ALA A 157 15.27 -5.27 -0.49
N LYS A 158 14.63 -6.31 -1.06
CA LYS A 158 15.34 -7.46 -1.66
C LYS A 158 16.30 -7.10 -2.78
N ASN A 159 16.10 -5.95 -3.46
CA ASN A 159 17.04 -5.46 -4.46
C ASN A 159 18.38 -5.09 -3.84
N LEU A 160 18.37 -4.54 -2.62
CA LEU A 160 19.52 -3.96 -1.91
C LEU A 160 20.19 -4.95 -0.97
N VAL A 161 19.48 -6.01 -0.55
CA VAL A 161 20.03 -7.06 0.34
C VAL A 161 21.22 -7.74 -0.32
N GLY A 162 22.35 -7.77 0.42
CA GLY A 162 23.64 -8.27 -0.05
C GLY A 162 24.55 -7.20 -0.67
N MET A 163 23.99 -6.08 -1.12
CA MET A 163 24.74 -4.91 -1.63
C MET A 163 24.94 -3.85 -0.54
N CYS A 164 23.92 -3.63 0.30
CA CYS A 164 23.96 -2.66 1.40
C CYS A 164 24.10 -3.35 2.75
N GLY A 165 24.77 -2.68 3.72
CA GLY A 165 24.90 -3.16 5.09
C GLY A 165 23.55 -3.19 5.81
N HIS A 166 22.87 -2.05 5.85
CA HIS A 166 21.51 -1.88 6.37
C HIS A 166 20.61 -1.34 5.27
N VAL A 167 19.42 -1.90 5.16
CA VAL A 167 18.39 -1.46 4.24
C VAL A 167 17.23 -0.89 5.05
N MET A 168 16.78 0.31 4.71
CA MET A 168 15.72 1.01 5.42
C MET A 168 14.63 1.46 4.45
N PRO A 169 13.36 1.49 4.88
CA PRO A 169 12.30 2.12 4.10
C PRO A 169 12.58 3.62 3.97
N PHE A 170 12.43 4.16 2.77
CA PHE A 170 12.50 5.60 2.53
C PHE A 170 11.29 6.28 3.18
N PRO A 171 11.46 7.32 4.00
CA PRO A 171 10.36 7.92 4.73
C PRO A 171 9.33 8.57 3.79
N PRO A 172 8.02 8.34 4.01
CA PRO A 172 6.96 9.00 3.24
C PRO A 172 7.01 10.52 3.35
N GLY A 173 6.61 11.21 2.28
CA GLY A 173 6.59 12.67 2.27
C GLY A 173 7.95 13.34 2.37
N HIS A 174 9.02 12.61 2.02
CA HIS A 174 10.38 13.14 2.01
C HIS A 174 11.00 13.08 0.63
N TYR A 175 11.99 13.94 0.43
CA TYR A 175 12.99 13.77 -0.62
C TYR A 175 14.39 13.69 -0.02
N TYR A 176 15.28 13.01 -0.76
CA TYR A 176 16.72 12.97 -0.48
C TYR A 176 17.44 13.86 -1.49
N LYS A 177 18.30 14.75 -1.02
CA LYS A 177 19.23 15.54 -1.82
C LYS A 177 20.46 15.88 -0.94
N ASP A 178 21.67 15.84 -1.52
CA ASP A 178 22.91 16.29 -0.87
C ASP A 178 23.22 15.60 0.48
N GLY A 179 22.85 14.33 0.64
CA GLY A 179 23.09 13.58 1.87
C GLY A 179 22.00 13.71 2.93
N GLU A 180 20.96 14.50 2.68
CA GLU A 180 19.91 14.81 3.64
C GLU A 180 18.55 14.30 3.18
N PHE A 181 17.73 13.82 4.14
CA PHE A 181 16.32 13.54 3.97
C PHE A 181 15.52 14.75 4.46
N VAL A 182 14.77 15.37 3.56
CA VAL A 182 13.99 16.58 3.84
C VAL A 182 12.51 16.28 3.71
N GLN A 183 11.75 16.53 4.78
CA GLN A 183 10.30 16.37 4.76
C GLN A 183 9.67 17.53 3.98
N TYR A 184 8.93 17.20 2.92
CA TYR A 184 8.16 18.19 2.14
C TYR A 184 6.65 18.15 2.47
N CYS A 185 6.18 17.04 3.04
CA CYS A 185 4.78 16.87 3.45
C CYS A 185 4.65 15.86 4.60
N ASP A 186 3.90 16.20 5.65
CA ASP A 186 3.36 15.25 6.62
C ASP A 186 1.84 15.21 6.43
N ILE A 187 1.35 14.22 5.73
CA ILE A 187 -0.08 14.09 5.40
C ILE A 187 -0.96 13.87 6.62
N ALA A 188 -0.40 13.39 7.72
CA ALA A 188 -1.11 13.15 8.98
C ALA A 188 -1.15 14.40 9.88
N ALA A 189 -0.36 15.44 9.57
CA ALA A 189 -0.39 16.69 10.33
C ALA A 189 -1.73 17.41 10.14
N VAL A 190 -2.22 18.01 11.20
CA VAL A 190 -3.47 18.78 11.21
C VAL A 190 -3.16 20.17 11.75
N ASP A 191 -3.19 21.15 10.87
CA ASP A 191 -2.95 22.55 11.21
C ASP A 191 -4.18 23.21 11.85
N GLU A 192 -5.38 22.87 11.36
CA GLU A 192 -6.65 23.40 11.82
C GLU A 192 -7.72 22.29 11.86
N VAL A 193 -8.45 22.23 12.98
CA VAL A 193 -9.54 21.24 13.17
C VAL A 193 -10.82 21.79 12.55
N CYS A 194 -11.45 20.99 11.70
CA CYS A 194 -12.75 21.26 11.08
C CYS A 194 -13.89 20.94 12.08
N HIS A 195 -14.64 21.97 12.48
CA HIS A 195 -15.78 21.88 13.38
C HIS A 195 -17.13 21.97 12.68
N ASP A 196 -17.18 21.85 11.36
CA ASP A 196 -18.43 21.85 10.56
C ASP A 196 -19.47 20.90 11.18
N ASP A 197 -20.76 21.14 10.91
CA ASP A 197 -21.84 20.25 11.32
C ASP A 197 -21.73 18.86 10.65
N LEU A 198 -22.48 17.89 11.17
CA LEU A 198 -22.43 16.51 10.71
C LEU A 198 -22.75 16.38 9.21
N GLU A 199 -23.78 17.07 8.75
CA GLU A 199 -24.24 16.98 7.36
C GLU A 199 -23.20 17.54 6.39
N THR A 200 -22.59 18.67 6.73
CA THR A 200 -21.51 19.30 5.96
C THR A 200 -20.29 18.38 5.90
N VAL A 201 -19.89 17.79 7.04
CA VAL A 201 -18.79 16.84 7.11
C VAL A 201 -19.06 15.62 6.22
N CYS A 202 -20.24 15.01 6.34
CA CYS A 202 -20.58 13.82 5.56
C CYS A 202 -20.70 14.12 4.05
N LYS A 203 -21.23 15.30 3.69
CA LYS A 203 -21.24 15.76 2.29
C LYS A 203 -19.83 15.85 1.72
N ASN A 204 -18.91 16.49 2.44
CA ASN A 204 -17.53 16.66 1.99
C ASN A 204 -16.79 15.30 1.91
N ILE A 205 -17.00 14.40 2.87
CA ILE A 205 -16.47 13.02 2.83
C ILE A 205 -16.95 12.34 1.54
N ARG A 206 -18.24 12.39 1.24
CA ARG A 206 -18.83 11.78 0.04
C ARG A 206 -18.22 12.34 -1.24
N GLU A 207 -18.22 13.67 -1.39
CA GLU A 207 -17.73 14.33 -2.60
C GLU A 207 -16.26 14.05 -2.86
N LYS A 208 -15.42 14.11 -1.80
CA LYS A 208 -13.98 13.85 -1.92
C LYS A 208 -13.66 12.38 -2.18
N LEU A 209 -14.38 11.43 -1.57
CA LEU A 209 -14.16 10.01 -1.88
C LEU A 209 -14.58 9.68 -3.32
N ILE A 210 -15.70 10.24 -3.80
CA ILE A 210 -16.10 10.11 -5.21
C ILE A 210 -15.00 10.62 -6.12
N ALA A 211 -14.49 11.84 -5.87
CA ALA A 211 -13.39 12.40 -6.65
C ALA A 211 -12.13 11.54 -6.60
N GLY A 212 -11.80 10.97 -5.43
CA GLY A 212 -10.68 10.05 -5.24
C GLY A 212 -10.80 8.75 -6.05
N VAL A 213 -12.02 8.21 -6.15
CA VAL A 213 -12.30 7.06 -7.03
C VAL A 213 -12.18 7.47 -8.50
N ASP A 214 -12.80 8.59 -8.89
CA ASP A 214 -12.80 9.05 -10.29
C ASP A 214 -11.40 9.25 -10.85
N LYS A 215 -10.50 9.87 -10.08
CA LYS A 215 -9.09 10.03 -10.45
C LYS A 215 -8.45 8.67 -10.75
N ARG A 216 -8.74 7.65 -9.95
CA ARG A 216 -8.13 6.33 -10.02
C ARG A 216 -8.74 5.39 -11.06
N LEU A 217 -9.83 5.81 -11.71
CA LEU A 217 -10.41 5.10 -12.86
C LEU A 217 -9.68 5.43 -14.17
N VAL A 218 -8.89 6.50 -14.22
CA VAL A 218 -8.16 6.91 -15.42
C VAL A 218 -6.99 5.95 -15.66
N ALA A 219 -7.10 5.11 -16.68
CA ALA A 219 -6.06 4.18 -17.12
C ALA A 219 -6.29 3.78 -18.58
N ASP A 220 -5.20 3.60 -19.33
CA ASP A 220 -5.26 2.99 -20.68
C ASP A 220 -5.37 1.46 -20.58
N ALA A 221 -4.85 0.88 -19.50
CA ALA A 221 -4.95 -0.53 -19.17
C ALA A 221 -6.29 -0.90 -18.51
N LYS A 222 -6.66 -2.20 -18.53
CA LYS A 222 -7.92 -2.67 -17.96
C LYS A 222 -7.92 -2.64 -16.43
N VAL A 223 -9.01 -2.11 -15.86
CA VAL A 223 -9.23 -1.92 -14.43
C VAL A 223 -10.18 -2.99 -13.88
N GLY A 224 -9.85 -3.53 -12.71
CA GLY A 224 -10.67 -4.42 -11.91
C GLY A 224 -10.73 -3.95 -10.46
N PHE A 225 -11.51 -4.63 -9.63
CA PHE A 225 -11.81 -4.20 -8.26
C PHE A 225 -11.77 -5.38 -7.31
N LEU A 226 -11.09 -5.22 -6.18
CA LEU A 226 -11.18 -6.19 -5.08
C LEU A 226 -12.43 -5.88 -4.25
N LEU A 227 -13.30 -6.87 -4.09
CA LEU A 227 -14.59 -6.72 -3.40
C LEU A 227 -14.73 -7.79 -2.32
N SER A 228 -14.51 -7.42 -1.06
CA SER A 228 -14.64 -8.32 0.09
C SER A 228 -16.05 -8.32 0.72
N GLY A 229 -16.98 -7.51 0.21
CA GLY A 229 -18.29 -7.33 0.87
C GLY A 229 -18.24 -6.51 2.18
N GLY A 230 -17.06 -6.04 2.58
CA GLY A 230 -16.89 -5.05 3.65
C GLY A 230 -17.23 -3.63 3.15
N LEU A 231 -17.51 -2.71 4.09
CA LEU A 231 -17.91 -1.33 3.79
C LEU A 231 -16.98 -0.65 2.77
N ASP A 232 -15.70 -0.70 3.03
CA ASP A 232 -14.70 0.11 2.33
C ASP A 232 -14.56 -0.30 0.84
N SER A 233 -14.33 -1.59 0.59
CA SER A 233 -14.24 -2.14 -0.77
C SER A 233 -15.58 -2.01 -1.52
N SER A 234 -16.71 -2.20 -0.81
CA SER A 234 -18.05 -2.07 -1.40
C SER A 234 -18.35 -0.64 -1.84
N LEU A 235 -17.94 0.38 -1.07
CA LEU A 235 -18.09 1.78 -1.44
C LEU A 235 -17.26 2.13 -2.68
N VAL A 236 -15.99 1.70 -2.72
CA VAL A 236 -15.14 1.91 -3.91
C VAL A 236 -15.80 1.30 -5.16
N CYS A 237 -16.29 0.05 -5.07
CA CYS A 237 -16.98 -0.62 -6.18
C CYS A 237 -18.29 0.07 -6.56
N ALA A 238 -19.09 0.49 -5.59
CA ALA A 238 -20.38 1.15 -5.85
C ALA A 238 -20.21 2.52 -6.52
N ILE A 239 -19.23 3.31 -6.07
CA ILE A 239 -18.89 4.60 -6.69
C ILE A 239 -18.40 4.35 -8.12
N ALA A 240 -17.44 3.44 -8.31
CA ALA A 240 -16.89 3.13 -9.63
C ALA A 240 -17.95 2.61 -10.61
N ALA A 241 -18.89 1.77 -10.15
CA ALA A 241 -19.98 1.26 -10.98
C ALA A 241 -20.89 2.38 -11.51
N ARG A 242 -21.13 3.43 -10.71
CA ARG A 242 -21.92 4.60 -11.12
C ARG A 242 -21.21 5.49 -12.14
N GLN A 243 -19.87 5.56 -12.08
CA GLN A 243 -19.06 6.32 -13.01
C GLN A 243 -18.80 5.57 -14.33
N SER A 244 -18.92 4.25 -14.30
CA SER A 244 -18.61 3.40 -15.43
C SER A 244 -19.80 3.23 -16.39
N LYS A 245 -19.55 3.36 -17.70
CA LYS A 245 -20.58 3.11 -18.73
C LYS A 245 -20.89 1.63 -18.94
N LYS A 246 -20.04 0.74 -18.45
CA LYS A 246 -20.17 -0.72 -18.57
C LYS A 246 -20.06 -1.35 -17.19
N PRO A 247 -20.63 -2.54 -16.96
CA PRO A 247 -20.42 -3.27 -15.72
C PRO A 247 -18.93 -3.41 -15.40
N ILE A 248 -18.55 -3.09 -14.17
CA ILE A 248 -17.18 -3.26 -13.68
C ILE A 248 -16.88 -4.74 -13.39
N ARG A 249 -15.61 -5.12 -13.32
CA ARG A 249 -15.18 -6.47 -12.98
C ARG A 249 -14.72 -6.51 -11.53
N THR A 250 -15.40 -7.30 -10.70
CA THR A 250 -15.10 -7.44 -9.27
C THR A 250 -14.63 -8.84 -8.93
N PHE A 251 -13.75 -8.96 -7.95
CA PHE A 251 -13.11 -10.21 -7.55
C PHE A 251 -13.13 -10.35 -6.03
N ALA A 252 -13.49 -11.56 -5.55
CA ALA A 252 -13.46 -11.93 -4.15
C ALA A 252 -12.73 -13.26 -3.97
N ILE A 253 -12.23 -13.52 -2.75
CA ILE A 253 -11.62 -14.79 -2.38
C ILE A 253 -12.09 -15.21 -0.99
N GLY A 254 -12.21 -16.51 -0.77
CA GLY A 254 -12.52 -17.08 0.54
C GLY A 254 -12.16 -18.55 0.66
N MET A 255 -12.15 -19.05 1.90
CA MET A 255 -12.10 -20.48 2.18
C MET A 255 -13.46 -21.11 1.84
N SER A 256 -13.47 -22.38 1.40
CA SER A 256 -14.72 -23.05 0.98
C SER A 256 -15.72 -23.28 2.12
N GLU A 257 -15.26 -23.29 3.36
CA GLU A 257 -16.05 -23.78 4.49
C GLU A 257 -16.77 -22.68 5.28
N ASP A 258 -16.15 -21.46 5.36
CA ASP A 258 -16.59 -20.40 6.28
C ASP A 258 -16.36 -18.97 5.76
N ALA A 259 -16.31 -18.80 4.43
CA ALA A 259 -16.05 -17.50 3.80
C ALA A 259 -17.28 -16.60 3.80
N ILE A 260 -17.55 -15.94 4.91
CA ILE A 260 -18.68 -15.01 5.02
C ILE A 260 -18.58 -13.83 4.05
N ASP A 261 -17.37 -13.41 3.71
CA ASP A 261 -17.12 -12.30 2.78
C ASP A 261 -17.62 -12.63 1.37
N LEU A 262 -17.53 -13.87 0.90
CA LEU A 262 -18.06 -14.24 -0.43
C LEU A 262 -19.55 -13.99 -0.55
N LYS A 263 -20.34 -14.31 0.50
CA LYS A 263 -21.79 -14.04 0.53
C LYS A 263 -22.07 -12.54 0.35
N TYR A 264 -21.42 -11.70 1.13
CA TYR A 264 -21.65 -10.26 1.10
C TYR A 264 -21.05 -9.61 -0.15
N ALA A 265 -19.90 -10.09 -0.63
CA ALA A 265 -19.35 -9.66 -1.91
C ALA A 265 -20.32 -9.93 -3.07
N LYS A 266 -20.94 -11.11 -3.09
CA LYS A 266 -21.94 -11.49 -4.09
C LYS A 266 -23.18 -10.58 -4.03
N GLU A 267 -23.68 -10.28 -2.83
CA GLU A 267 -24.82 -9.39 -2.63
C GLU A 267 -24.52 -7.97 -3.16
N VAL A 268 -23.35 -7.42 -2.85
CA VAL A 268 -22.92 -6.13 -3.40
C VAL A 268 -22.77 -6.19 -4.91
N ALA A 269 -22.14 -7.23 -5.43
CA ALA A 269 -21.90 -7.40 -6.86
C ALA A 269 -23.20 -7.44 -7.66
N ASP A 270 -24.21 -8.16 -7.15
CA ASP A 270 -25.55 -8.23 -7.75
C ASP A 270 -26.25 -6.86 -7.70
N TYR A 271 -26.14 -6.16 -6.57
CA TYR A 271 -26.75 -4.84 -6.39
C TYR A 271 -26.19 -3.79 -7.37
N ILE A 272 -24.85 -3.75 -7.52
CA ILE A 272 -24.19 -2.79 -8.43
C ILE A 272 -24.14 -3.28 -9.89
N GLY A 273 -24.57 -4.51 -10.17
CA GLY A 273 -24.59 -5.08 -11.52
C GLY A 273 -23.19 -5.36 -12.11
N SER A 274 -22.22 -5.77 -11.27
CA SER A 274 -20.86 -6.06 -11.73
C SER A 274 -20.69 -7.48 -12.29
N TYR A 275 -19.66 -7.69 -13.12
CA TYR A 275 -19.17 -9.02 -13.47
C TYR A 275 -18.29 -9.54 -12.33
N HIS A 276 -18.88 -10.33 -11.45
CA HIS A 276 -18.26 -10.84 -10.24
C HIS A 276 -17.61 -12.21 -10.43
N THR A 277 -16.42 -12.39 -9.86
CA THR A 277 -15.71 -13.66 -9.83
C THR A 277 -15.30 -13.99 -8.40
N GLU A 278 -15.71 -15.18 -7.94
CA GLU A 278 -15.31 -15.74 -6.66
C GLU A 278 -14.21 -16.77 -6.85
N VAL A 279 -13.16 -16.66 -6.03
CA VAL A 279 -12.02 -17.58 -6.01
C VAL A 279 -12.05 -18.32 -4.68
N ILE A 280 -11.95 -19.64 -4.73
CA ILE A 280 -11.90 -20.49 -3.53
C ILE A 280 -10.45 -20.89 -3.29
N MET A 281 -9.95 -20.66 -2.08
CA MET A 281 -8.63 -21.11 -1.65
C MET A 281 -8.73 -22.29 -0.67
N THR A 282 -7.70 -23.14 -0.66
CA THR A 282 -7.60 -24.31 0.22
C THR A 282 -6.52 -24.11 1.29
N LYS A 283 -6.59 -24.94 2.35
CA LYS A 283 -5.57 -24.99 3.42
C LYS A 283 -4.17 -25.21 2.84
N GLU A 284 -4.05 -26.15 1.91
CA GLU A 284 -2.79 -26.50 1.27
C GLU A 284 -2.21 -25.28 0.53
N GLN A 285 -3.02 -24.60 -0.27
CA GLN A 285 -2.59 -23.38 -0.99
C GLN A 285 -2.10 -22.30 -0.04
N VAL A 286 -2.78 -22.11 1.10
CA VAL A 286 -2.36 -21.15 2.12
C VAL A 286 -0.99 -21.53 2.69
N LEU A 287 -0.83 -22.76 3.17
CA LEU A 287 0.42 -23.20 3.79
C LEU A 287 1.59 -23.25 2.80
N ASP A 288 1.37 -23.73 1.58
CA ASP A 288 2.39 -23.78 0.53
C ASP A 288 2.88 -22.40 0.08
N SER A 289 2.02 -21.38 0.16
CA SER A 289 2.38 -20.01 -0.23
C SER A 289 3.05 -19.21 0.89
N LEU A 290 3.00 -19.66 2.16
CA LEU A 290 3.42 -18.86 3.32
C LEU A 290 4.87 -18.33 3.21
N GLU A 291 5.83 -19.21 2.94
CA GLU A 291 7.24 -18.81 2.80
C GLU A 291 7.44 -17.81 1.65
N GLY A 292 6.77 -18.07 0.51
CA GLY A 292 6.78 -17.18 -0.65
C GLY A 292 6.21 -15.81 -0.35
N VAL A 293 5.12 -15.76 0.42
CA VAL A 293 4.47 -14.51 0.84
C VAL A 293 5.37 -13.72 1.78
N ILE A 294 5.99 -14.32 2.78
CA ILE A 294 6.93 -13.64 3.69
C ILE A 294 8.13 -13.09 2.92
N ARG A 295 8.70 -13.91 2.02
CA ARG A 295 9.79 -13.49 1.13
C ARG A 295 9.40 -12.30 0.25
N MET A 296 8.20 -12.30 -0.31
CA MET A 296 7.67 -11.24 -1.18
C MET A 296 7.43 -9.95 -0.39
N LEU A 297 6.80 -10.06 0.79
CA LEU A 297 6.49 -8.93 1.64
C LEU A 297 7.73 -8.22 2.18
N GLY A 298 8.74 -8.97 2.60
CA GLY A 298 9.90 -8.43 3.31
C GLY A 298 9.53 -7.92 4.71
N THR A 299 8.59 -8.58 5.37
CA THR A 299 8.20 -8.30 6.76
C THR A 299 7.95 -9.61 7.51
N PHE A 300 8.01 -9.56 8.83
CA PHE A 300 7.61 -10.63 9.74
C PHE A 300 6.37 -10.28 10.58
N ASP A 301 5.69 -9.15 10.24
CA ASP A 301 4.49 -8.72 10.94
C ASP A 301 3.33 -9.70 10.74
N ILE A 302 2.71 -10.11 11.87
CA ILE A 302 1.67 -11.15 11.88
C ILE A 302 0.43 -10.72 11.08
N THR A 303 -0.07 -9.50 11.33
CA THR A 303 -1.30 -9.03 10.67
C THR A 303 -1.11 -8.87 9.18
N THR A 304 0.00 -8.28 8.77
CA THR A 304 0.35 -8.09 7.36
C THR A 304 0.44 -9.42 6.64
N ILE A 305 1.10 -10.43 7.23
CA ILE A 305 1.24 -11.76 6.62
C ILE A 305 -0.11 -12.45 6.52
N ARG A 306 -0.89 -12.54 7.61
CA ARG A 306 -2.22 -13.18 7.61
C ARG A 306 -3.12 -12.58 6.54
N ALA A 307 -3.22 -11.25 6.49
CA ALA A 307 -4.06 -10.56 5.50
C ALA A 307 -3.52 -10.67 4.07
N SER A 308 -2.23 -10.93 3.89
CA SER A 308 -1.62 -11.11 2.56
C SER A 308 -1.93 -12.44 1.90
N MET A 309 -2.22 -13.50 2.68
CA MET A 309 -2.43 -14.84 2.13
C MET A 309 -3.54 -14.85 1.07
N GLY A 310 -4.74 -14.41 1.46
CA GLY A 310 -5.87 -14.32 0.53
C GLY A 310 -5.64 -13.32 -0.61
N MET A 311 -5.10 -12.13 -0.31
CA MET A 311 -4.84 -11.11 -1.33
C MET A 311 -3.83 -11.59 -2.38
N TYR A 312 -2.74 -12.23 -1.97
CA TYR A 312 -1.74 -12.78 -2.88
C TYR A 312 -2.34 -13.85 -3.81
N LEU A 313 -3.08 -14.82 -3.25
CA LEU A 313 -3.70 -15.90 -4.03
C LEU A 313 -4.73 -15.36 -5.01
N LEU A 314 -5.54 -14.36 -4.60
CA LEU A 314 -6.50 -13.71 -5.47
C LEU A 314 -5.82 -12.96 -6.63
N CYS A 315 -4.80 -12.16 -6.33
CA CYS A 315 -4.05 -11.42 -7.36
C CYS A 315 -3.32 -12.34 -8.33
N LYS A 316 -2.78 -13.46 -7.84
CA LYS A 316 -2.20 -14.50 -8.69
C LYS A 316 -3.23 -15.07 -9.65
N TRP A 317 -4.42 -15.43 -9.16
CA TRP A 317 -5.51 -15.93 -9.99
C TRP A 317 -5.94 -14.90 -11.05
N ILE A 318 -6.09 -13.61 -10.65
CA ILE A 318 -6.47 -12.53 -11.58
C ILE A 318 -5.44 -12.39 -12.70
N HIS A 319 -4.15 -12.40 -12.37
CA HIS A 319 -3.07 -12.30 -13.36
C HIS A 319 -3.08 -13.48 -14.33
N GLU A 320 -3.26 -14.70 -13.84
CA GLU A 320 -3.22 -15.93 -14.65
C GLU A 320 -4.47 -16.11 -15.53
N ASN A 321 -5.62 -15.55 -15.14
CA ASN A 321 -6.91 -15.84 -15.78
C ASN A 321 -7.59 -14.63 -16.43
N THR A 322 -6.98 -13.43 -16.36
CA THR A 322 -7.60 -12.21 -16.89
C THR A 322 -6.58 -11.30 -17.56
N ASP A 323 -7.09 -10.28 -18.26
CA ASP A 323 -6.30 -9.21 -18.85
C ASP A 323 -6.33 -7.90 -18.04
N ILE A 324 -6.76 -7.97 -16.77
CA ILE A 324 -6.72 -6.86 -15.83
C ILE A 324 -5.25 -6.52 -15.51
N ARG A 325 -4.96 -5.22 -15.42
CA ARG A 325 -3.64 -4.71 -15.05
C ARG A 325 -3.68 -3.77 -13.84
N VAL A 326 -4.83 -3.19 -13.54
CA VAL A 326 -5.04 -2.25 -12.44
C VAL A 326 -6.11 -2.80 -11.50
N LEU A 327 -5.89 -2.72 -10.19
CA LEU A 327 -6.85 -3.11 -9.16
C LEU A 327 -7.07 -1.96 -8.17
N LEU A 328 -8.34 -1.56 -8.00
CA LEU A 328 -8.75 -0.65 -6.93
C LEU A 328 -9.07 -1.44 -5.66
N THR A 329 -8.64 -0.91 -4.51
CA THR A 329 -8.80 -1.51 -3.18
C THR A 329 -9.42 -0.55 -2.19
N GLY A 330 -9.88 -1.05 -1.03
CA GLY A 330 -10.46 -0.27 0.07
C GLY A 330 -9.50 0.05 1.22
N GLU A 331 -8.19 -0.05 1.02
CA GLU A 331 -7.19 0.21 2.06
C GLU A 331 -7.20 1.67 2.56
N ILE A 332 -6.63 1.94 3.74
CA ILE A 332 -6.49 3.26 4.41
C ILE A 332 -7.74 3.71 5.17
N SER A 333 -8.90 3.20 4.87
CA SER A 333 -10.16 3.62 5.51
C SER A 333 -10.17 3.39 7.03
N ASP A 334 -9.55 2.30 7.50
CA ASP A 334 -9.51 1.94 8.93
C ASP A 334 -8.68 2.94 9.75
N GLU A 335 -7.60 3.45 9.20
CA GLU A 335 -6.72 4.42 9.86
C GLU A 335 -7.34 5.82 9.94
N LEU A 336 -8.18 6.15 8.94
CA LEU A 336 -8.86 7.44 8.87
C LEU A 336 -10.09 7.51 9.79
N PHE A 337 -10.91 6.45 9.82
CA PHE A 337 -12.22 6.45 10.48
C PHE A 337 -12.29 5.57 11.72
N GLY A 338 -11.21 4.87 12.05
CA GLY A 338 -11.16 3.95 13.17
C GLY A 338 -11.43 2.49 12.80
N TYR A 339 -10.94 1.62 13.64
CA TYR A 339 -11.07 0.16 13.59
C TYR A 339 -11.58 -0.35 14.95
N LYS A 340 -11.83 -1.64 15.10
CA LYS A 340 -12.38 -2.23 16.34
C LYS A 340 -11.65 -1.78 17.62
N TYR A 341 -10.33 -1.75 17.63
CA TYR A 341 -9.56 -1.36 18.81
C TYR A 341 -9.67 0.14 19.13
N THR A 342 -9.94 0.99 18.15
CA THR A 342 -10.07 2.44 18.38
C THR A 342 -11.33 2.81 19.15
N ASP A 343 -12.30 1.90 19.28
CA ASP A 343 -13.45 2.09 20.17
C ASP A 343 -13.04 2.20 21.66
N PHE A 344 -11.83 1.72 22.01
CA PHE A 344 -11.24 1.81 23.35
C PHE A 344 -10.45 3.09 23.57
N ALA A 345 -10.40 4.01 22.60
CA ALA A 345 -9.69 5.28 22.77
C ALA A 345 -10.27 6.08 23.96
N PRO A 346 -9.45 6.48 24.94
CA PRO A 346 -9.93 7.13 26.15
C PRO A 346 -10.42 8.57 25.92
N SER A 347 -10.04 9.19 24.81
CA SER A 347 -10.47 10.52 24.40
C SER A 347 -10.35 10.74 22.92
N ALA A 348 -11.01 11.79 22.41
CA ALA A 348 -10.89 12.21 21.01
C ALA A 348 -9.45 12.59 20.62
N GLU A 349 -8.71 13.18 21.57
CA GLU A 349 -7.30 13.53 21.36
C GLU A 349 -6.43 12.28 21.19
N GLU A 350 -6.61 11.26 22.03
CA GLU A 350 -5.87 10.00 21.92
C GLU A 350 -6.26 9.22 20.65
N PHE A 351 -7.54 9.25 20.27
CA PHE A 351 -7.99 8.72 18.97
C PHE A 351 -7.25 9.40 17.81
N GLN A 352 -7.15 10.74 17.82
CA GLN A 352 -6.46 11.49 16.77
C GLN A 352 -4.96 11.17 16.70
N LYS A 353 -4.29 11.09 17.85
CA LYS A 353 -2.87 10.71 17.92
C LYS A 353 -2.64 9.32 17.32
N GLU A 354 -3.52 8.38 17.66
CA GLU A 354 -3.43 7.01 17.11
C GLU A 354 -3.65 7.01 15.59
N SER A 355 -4.67 7.72 15.08
CA SER A 355 -4.89 7.87 13.63
C SER A 355 -3.68 8.48 12.92
N GLN A 356 -3.08 9.54 13.48
CA GLN A 356 -1.88 10.16 12.94
C GLN A 356 -0.70 9.18 12.89
N LYS A 357 -0.51 8.40 13.97
CA LYS A 357 0.52 7.35 14.03
C LYS A 357 0.30 6.32 12.92
N ARG A 358 -0.93 5.80 12.80
CA ARG A 358 -1.26 4.75 11.82
C ARG A 358 -1.10 5.23 10.38
N ILE A 359 -1.49 6.45 10.08
CA ILE A 359 -1.28 7.03 8.73
C ILE A 359 0.22 7.14 8.40
N ARG A 360 1.07 7.55 9.36
CA ARG A 360 2.53 7.60 9.13
C ARG A 360 3.17 6.21 8.98
N GLU A 361 2.57 5.19 9.58
CA GLU A 361 3.07 3.80 9.58
C GLU A 361 2.46 2.93 8.45
N LEU A 362 1.46 3.42 7.69
CA LEU A 362 0.75 2.67 6.65
C LEU A 362 1.67 1.94 5.68
N HIS A 363 2.76 2.59 5.29
CA HIS A 363 3.74 2.07 4.34
C HIS A 363 4.51 0.83 4.84
N MET A 364 4.36 0.46 6.11
CA MET A 364 4.97 -0.72 6.73
C MET A 364 3.98 -1.88 6.92
N TYR A 365 2.67 -1.62 6.80
CA TYR A 365 1.61 -2.59 7.08
C TYR A 365 0.62 -2.74 5.91
N ASP A 366 -0.54 -2.08 5.94
CA ASP A 366 -1.61 -2.34 4.98
C ASP A 366 -1.30 -1.90 3.55
N VAL A 367 -0.67 -0.76 3.38
CA VAL A 367 -0.25 -0.28 2.05
C VAL A 367 0.92 -1.10 1.51
N LEU A 368 1.85 -1.54 2.37
CA LEU A 368 2.90 -2.49 1.98
C LEU A 368 2.27 -3.80 1.48
N ARG A 369 1.30 -4.35 2.21
CA ARG A 369 0.56 -5.56 1.82
C ARG A 369 -0.07 -5.40 0.44
N ALA A 370 -0.86 -4.34 0.26
CA ALA A 370 -1.54 -4.08 -1.01
C ALA A 370 -0.55 -3.96 -2.17
N ASP A 371 0.51 -3.17 -2.01
CA ASP A 371 1.55 -3.04 -3.03
C ASP A 371 2.18 -4.38 -3.38
N ARG A 372 2.66 -5.13 -2.39
CA ARG A 372 3.42 -6.36 -2.62
C ARG A 372 2.60 -7.48 -3.23
N CYS A 373 1.40 -7.74 -2.67
CA CYS A 373 0.52 -8.82 -3.15
C CYS A 373 0.08 -8.58 -4.60
N ILE A 374 -0.16 -7.33 -4.96
CA ILE A 374 -0.65 -6.94 -6.28
C ILE A 374 0.52 -6.90 -7.27
N SER A 375 1.62 -6.23 -6.92
CA SER A 375 2.72 -5.98 -7.85
C SER A 375 3.55 -7.20 -8.20
N VAL A 376 3.72 -8.17 -7.28
CA VAL A 376 4.43 -9.42 -7.57
C VAL A 376 3.73 -10.23 -8.68
N ASN A 377 2.44 -10.01 -8.84
CA ASN A 377 1.60 -10.60 -9.87
C ASN A 377 1.43 -9.69 -11.11
N SER A 378 2.35 -8.75 -11.35
CA SER A 378 2.33 -7.86 -12.52
C SER A 378 1.03 -7.05 -12.66
N LEU A 379 0.52 -6.57 -11.53
CA LEU A 379 -0.68 -5.74 -11.42
C LEU A 379 -0.33 -4.42 -10.71
N GLU A 380 -1.19 -3.41 -10.85
CA GLU A 380 -1.07 -2.13 -10.16
C GLU A 380 -2.16 -1.94 -9.12
N ALA A 381 -1.78 -1.64 -7.88
CA ALA A 381 -2.71 -1.24 -6.83
C ALA A 381 -3.03 0.25 -6.94
N ARG A 382 -4.29 0.62 -6.78
CA ARG A 382 -4.77 2.00 -6.57
C ARG A 382 -5.64 2.06 -5.34
N VAL A 383 -5.43 3.06 -4.50
CA VAL A 383 -6.06 3.19 -3.17
C VAL A 383 -6.87 4.48 -3.07
N PRO A 384 -8.17 4.49 -3.44
CA PRO A 384 -8.98 5.70 -3.46
C PRO A 384 -9.07 6.45 -2.13
N PHE A 385 -9.10 5.75 -0.99
CA PHE A 385 -9.06 6.35 0.34
C PHE A 385 -7.72 7.05 0.65
N GLY A 386 -6.68 6.79 -0.14
CA GLY A 386 -5.39 7.47 -0.08
C GLY A 386 -5.31 8.73 -0.95
N ASP A 387 -6.42 9.23 -1.49
CA ASP A 387 -6.46 10.52 -2.16
C ASP A 387 -6.01 11.63 -1.19
N LEU A 388 -5.01 12.43 -1.59
CA LEU A 388 -4.38 13.38 -0.68
C LEU A 388 -5.35 14.43 -0.15
N ASP A 389 -6.29 14.87 -0.98
CA ASP A 389 -7.30 15.85 -0.59
C ASP A 389 -8.34 15.24 0.35
N PHE A 390 -8.70 13.97 0.11
CA PHE A 390 -9.57 13.21 1.00
C PHE A 390 -8.91 12.96 2.36
N VAL A 391 -7.67 12.47 2.39
CA VAL A 391 -6.93 12.20 3.64
C VAL A 391 -6.77 13.47 4.47
N LYS A 392 -6.32 14.58 3.87
CA LYS A 392 -6.18 15.88 4.55
C LYS A 392 -7.50 16.31 5.19
N TYR A 393 -8.59 16.23 4.43
CA TYR A 393 -9.90 16.62 4.94
C TYR A 393 -10.35 15.74 6.12
N VAL A 394 -10.32 14.40 5.96
CA VAL A 394 -10.77 13.48 7.03
C VAL A 394 -9.91 13.61 8.28
N MET A 395 -8.59 13.79 8.11
CA MET A 395 -7.69 14.02 9.25
C MET A 395 -8.00 15.33 9.98
N SER A 396 -8.45 16.37 9.28
CA SER A 396 -8.84 17.65 9.89
C SER A 396 -10.19 17.62 10.61
N VAL A 397 -11.08 16.68 10.31
CA VAL A 397 -12.39 16.56 10.98
C VAL A 397 -12.19 16.36 12.49
N ASP A 398 -12.97 17.10 13.30
CA ASP A 398 -12.99 16.98 14.74
C ASP A 398 -13.03 15.50 15.17
N PRO A 399 -11.99 15.00 15.86
CA PRO A 399 -11.87 13.59 16.20
C PRO A 399 -13.02 13.08 17.09
N ALA A 400 -13.69 13.96 17.84
CA ALA A 400 -14.87 13.60 18.62
C ALA A 400 -16.01 13.08 17.73
N LYS A 401 -16.10 13.55 16.48
CA LYS A 401 -17.08 13.05 15.51
C LYS A 401 -16.69 11.72 14.87
N LYS A 402 -15.40 11.37 14.87
CA LYS A 402 -14.89 10.11 14.33
C LYS A 402 -14.99 8.95 15.33
N MET A 403 -14.98 9.24 16.63
CA MET A 403 -15.15 8.22 17.66
C MET A 403 -16.50 7.49 17.52
N ASN A 404 -16.52 6.23 17.96
CA ASN A 404 -17.73 5.41 17.93
C ASN A 404 -18.75 5.83 19.00
N THR A 405 -19.21 7.08 18.96
CA THR A 405 -20.26 7.63 19.87
C THR A 405 -21.67 7.39 19.35
N TYR A 406 -21.81 6.94 18.12
CA TYR A 406 -23.09 6.65 17.46
C TYR A 406 -23.51 5.18 17.55
N GLY A 407 -22.79 4.36 18.31
CA GLY A 407 -23.02 2.92 18.42
C GLY A 407 -22.68 2.13 17.15
N LYS A 408 -21.92 2.74 16.23
CA LYS A 408 -21.52 2.12 14.96
C LYS A 408 -20.16 2.64 14.51
N GLY A 409 -19.20 1.74 14.34
CA GLY A 409 -17.88 2.11 13.83
C GLY A 409 -17.94 2.71 12.43
N LYS A 410 -17.07 3.68 12.13
CA LYS A 410 -17.02 4.44 10.87
C LYS A 410 -18.34 5.16 10.53
N TYR A 411 -19.06 5.65 11.53
CA TYR A 411 -20.38 6.26 11.35
C TYR A 411 -20.38 7.36 10.29
N LEU A 412 -19.41 8.27 10.30
CA LEU A 412 -19.33 9.35 9.32
C LEU A 412 -19.28 8.85 7.88
N LEU A 413 -18.50 7.79 7.62
CA LEU A 413 -18.41 7.20 6.29
C LEU A 413 -19.72 6.53 5.89
N ARG A 414 -20.39 5.80 6.81
CA ARG A 414 -21.67 5.17 6.56
C ARG A 414 -22.75 6.21 6.30
N HIS A 415 -22.86 7.22 7.15
CA HIS A 415 -23.85 8.29 7.02
C HIS A 415 -23.62 9.13 5.75
N ALA A 416 -22.35 9.37 5.39
CA ALA A 416 -22.01 10.03 4.13
C ALA A 416 -22.60 9.32 2.89
N PHE A 417 -22.77 8.01 2.93
CA PHE A 417 -23.26 7.21 1.81
C PHE A 417 -24.63 6.57 2.05
N GLU A 418 -25.39 7.05 3.03
CA GLU A 418 -26.81 6.69 3.15
C GLU A 418 -27.58 7.02 1.86
N GLY A 419 -28.52 6.15 1.50
CA GLY A 419 -29.29 6.22 0.27
C GLY A 419 -29.13 4.97 -0.57
N ASP A 420 -28.79 5.14 -1.84
CA ASP A 420 -28.83 4.07 -2.84
C ASP A 420 -27.45 3.59 -3.34
N TYR A 421 -26.34 3.95 -2.65
CA TYR A 421 -25.01 3.45 -3.01
C TYR A 421 -24.83 1.97 -2.72
N LEU A 422 -25.31 1.53 -1.56
CA LEU A 422 -25.23 0.14 -1.10
C LEU A 422 -26.55 -0.28 -0.44
N PRO A 423 -26.88 -1.59 -0.38
CA PRO A 423 -27.94 -2.08 0.49
C PRO A 423 -27.70 -1.66 1.93
N HIS A 424 -28.77 -1.34 2.66
CA HIS A 424 -28.66 -0.88 4.06
C HIS A 424 -27.89 -1.87 4.93
N ASP A 425 -28.13 -3.17 4.78
CA ASP A 425 -27.48 -4.22 5.58
C ASP A 425 -25.97 -4.31 5.29
N ILE A 426 -25.54 -4.00 4.08
CA ILE A 426 -24.11 -3.88 3.72
C ILE A 426 -23.52 -2.59 4.29
N LEU A 427 -24.20 -1.45 4.09
CA LEU A 427 -23.75 -0.15 4.56
C LEU A 427 -23.55 -0.13 6.08
N PHE A 428 -24.40 -0.83 6.83
CA PHE A 428 -24.36 -0.90 8.29
C PHE A 428 -23.87 -2.25 8.84
N ARG A 429 -23.29 -3.11 7.99
CA ARG A 429 -22.65 -4.37 8.42
C ARG A 429 -21.57 -4.11 9.45
N GLU A 430 -21.45 -5.00 10.46
CA GLU A 430 -20.35 -4.95 11.41
C GLU A 430 -19.01 -5.22 10.72
N LYS A 431 -17.97 -4.49 11.17
CA LYS A 431 -16.62 -4.64 10.62
C LYS A 431 -16.01 -5.97 11.05
N ALA A 432 -15.54 -6.75 10.08
CA ALA A 432 -14.62 -7.87 10.29
C ALA A 432 -13.28 -7.59 9.61
N ALA A 433 -12.18 -8.10 10.16
CA ALA A 433 -10.89 -8.05 9.50
C ALA A 433 -10.90 -8.94 8.25
N PHE A 434 -10.21 -8.53 7.20
CA PHE A 434 -10.13 -9.35 5.97
C PHE A 434 -9.59 -10.76 6.27
N SER A 435 -8.53 -10.88 7.08
CA SER A 435 -7.97 -12.18 7.48
C SER A 435 -8.97 -13.09 8.21
N ASP A 436 -9.96 -12.50 8.90
CA ASP A 436 -10.99 -13.26 9.61
C ASP A 436 -12.18 -13.58 8.70
N ALA A 437 -12.56 -12.68 7.82
CA ALA A 437 -13.77 -12.78 7.01
C ALA A 437 -13.60 -13.62 5.72
N VAL A 438 -12.38 -13.79 5.22
CA VAL A 438 -12.08 -14.76 4.14
C VAL A 438 -12.16 -16.20 4.62
N GLY A 439 -12.20 -16.43 5.94
CA GLY A 439 -12.35 -17.70 6.63
C GLY A 439 -11.56 -17.71 7.94
N HIS A 440 -12.25 -17.82 9.06
CA HIS A 440 -11.62 -17.97 10.38
C HIS A 440 -10.61 -19.10 10.41
N SER A 441 -10.91 -20.20 9.70
CA SER A 441 -10.06 -21.38 9.53
C SER A 441 -8.68 -21.03 8.97
N MET A 442 -8.53 -20.05 8.10
CA MET A 442 -7.22 -19.67 7.53
C MET A 442 -6.22 -19.26 8.63
N VAL A 443 -6.64 -18.37 9.53
CA VAL A 443 -5.77 -17.92 10.64
C VAL A 443 -5.49 -19.07 11.61
N ASP A 444 -6.49 -19.90 11.88
CA ASP A 444 -6.34 -21.06 12.76
C ASP A 444 -5.35 -22.09 12.17
N TYR A 445 -5.40 -22.34 10.87
CA TYR A 445 -4.43 -23.22 10.19
C TYR A 445 -2.99 -22.68 10.25
N LEU A 446 -2.77 -21.39 10.12
CA LEU A 446 -1.44 -20.78 10.26
C LEU A 446 -0.91 -20.94 11.70
N LYS A 447 -1.77 -20.70 12.69
CA LYS A 447 -1.43 -20.90 14.10
C LYS A 447 -1.11 -22.36 14.43
N GLU A 448 -2.01 -23.30 14.05
CA GLU A 448 -1.82 -24.73 14.25
C GLU A 448 -0.52 -25.24 13.60
N TYR A 449 -0.23 -24.76 12.39
CA TYR A 449 1.00 -25.10 11.70
C TYR A 449 2.23 -24.66 12.49
N ALA A 450 2.25 -23.42 12.97
CA ALA A 450 3.35 -22.90 13.77
C ALA A 450 3.48 -23.59 15.13
N GLU A 451 2.35 -23.90 15.80
CA GLU A 451 2.34 -24.63 17.06
C GLU A 451 2.96 -26.03 16.92
N GLY A 452 2.76 -26.69 15.79
CA GLY A 452 3.32 -28.01 15.51
C GLY A 452 4.82 -28.04 15.22
N LEU A 453 5.45 -26.88 14.97
CA LEU A 453 6.87 -26.80 14.58
C LEU A 453 7.85 -26.67 15.74
N TYR A 454 7.40 -26.20 16.91
CA TYR A 454 8.28 -25.90 18.04
C TYR A 454 7.73 -26.49 19.35
N THR A 455 8.61 -27.09 20.16
CA THR A 455 8.34 -27.29 21.57
C THR A 455 8.41 -25.97 22.35
N GLU A 456 7.94 -25.95 23.58
CA GLU A 456 8.02 -24.75 24.45
C GLU A 456 9.47 -24.35 24.77
N GLU A 457 10.35 -25.35 24.94
CA GLU A 457 11.77 -25.13 25.16
C GLU A 457 12.46 -24.54 23.93
N GLU A 458 12.23 -25.12 22.75
CA GLU A 458 12.78 -24.61 21.49
C GLU A 458 12.30 -23.20 21.20
N PHE A 459 11.01 -22.92 21.43
CA PHE A 459 10.45 -21.58 21.26
C PHE A 459 11.20 -20.56 22.14
N LYS A 460 11.33 -20.83 23.45
CA LYS A 460 12.03 -19.93 24.37
C LYS A 460 13.49 -19.70 23.98
N GLU A 461 14.23 -20.78 23.70
CA GLU A 461 15.64 -20.70 23.30
C GLU A 461 15.82 -19.87 22.02
N LYS A 462 14.99 -20.14 20.99
CA LYS A 462 15.10 -19.44 19.72
C LYS A 462 14.73 -17.98 19.81
N CYS A 463 13.73 -17.61 20.60
CA CYS A 463 13.34 -16.20 20.81
C CYS A 463 14.46 -15.36 21.44
N GLU A 464 15.33 -15.93 22.28
CA GLU A 464 16.45 -15.21 22.89
C GLU A 464 17.50 -14.73 21.87
N LYS A 465 17.49 -15.25 20.65
CA LYS A 465 18.37 -14.79 19.56
C LYS A 465 17.98 -13.43 19.01
N TYR A 466 16.74 -12.98 19.25
CA TYR A 466 16.18 -11.78 18.68
C TYR A 466 16.01 -10.69 19.75
N THR A 467 16.73 -9.59 19.60
CA THR A 467 16.68 -8.43 20.50
C THR A 467 15.73 -7.34 20.02
N HIS A 468 15.59 -7.19 18.69
CA HIS A 468 14.69 -6.24 18.05
C HIS A 468 13.40 -6.95 17.64
N ALA A 469 12.24 -6.38 17.97
CA ALA A 469 10.92 -6.96 17.70
C ALA A 469 10.89 -8.46 18.04
N LYS A 470 11.12 -8.76 19.34
CA LYS A 470 11.27 -10.14 19.83
C LYS A 470 9.99 -10.93 19.59
N PRO A 471 10.07 -12.12 18.95
CA PRO A 471 8.91 -12.97 18.78
C PRO A 471 8.24 -13.33 20.11
N PHE A 472 6.91 -13.34 20.13
CA PHE A 472 6.12 -13.56 21.35
C PHE A 472 5.10 -14.70 21.24
N THR A 473 4.94 -15.28 20.04
CA THR A 473 4.19 -16.49 19.75
C THR A 473 5.01 -17.39 18.83
N LYS A 474 4.72 -18.69 18.77
CA LYS A 474 5.37 -19.61 17.83
C LYS A 474 5.17 -19.19 16.38
N GLU A 475 4.00 -18.61 16.06
CA GLU A 475 3.72 -18.03 14.76
C GLU A 475 4.65 -16.84 14.45
N SER A 476 4.81 -15.90 15.38
CA SER A 476 5.75 -14.77 15.18
C SER A 476 7.21 -15.23 15.06
N LEU A 477 7.59 -16.31 15.76
CA LEU A 477 8.91 -16.92 15.62
C LEU A 477 9.10 -17.55 14.24
N LEU A 478 8.14 -18.33 13.76
CA LEU A 478 8.16 -18.92 12.42
C LEU A 478 8.35 -17.84 11.34
N TYR A 479 7.55 -16.77 11.41
CA TYR A 479 7.61 -15.68 10.45
C TYR A 479 8.96 -14.95 10.52
N ARG A 480 9.50 -14.78 11.72
CA ARG A 480 10.82 -14.19 11.90
C ARG A 480 11.93 -15.08 11.33
N GLU A 481 11.91 -16.40 11.55
CA GLU A 481 12.91 -17.31 11.00
C GLU A 481 12.88 -17.34 9.47
N ILE A 482 11.68 -17.34 8.86
CA ILE A 482 11.53 -17.27 7.41
C ILE A 482 12.06 -15.92 6.88
N PHE A 483 11.72 -14.81 7.55
CA PHE A 483 12.23 -13.49 7.17
C PHE A 483 13.76 -13.45 7.18
N GLU A 484 14.43 -13.90 8.24
CA GLU A 484 15.89 -13.91 8.35
C GLU A 484 16.57 -14.76 7.27
N LYS A 485 15.91 -15.77 6.74
CA LYS A 485 16.41 -16.58 5.61
C LYS A 485 16.61 -15.72 4.34
N TYR A 486 15.74 -14.74 4.09
CA TYR A 486 15.73 -13.92 2.89
C TYR A 486 16.26 -12.49 3.08
N TYR A 487 16.21 -12.00 4.31
CA TYR A 487 16.61 -10.65 4.72
C TYR A 487 17.56 -10.70 5.94
N PRO A 488 18.66 -11.45 5.86
CA PRO A 488 19.56 -11.67 7.01
C PRO A 488 20.08 -10.34 7.55
N GLY A 489 19.87 -10.12 8.85
CA GLY A 489 20.34 -8.92 9.55
C GLY A 489 19.61 -7.62 9.17
N GLN A 490 18.43 -7.69 8.52
CA GLN A 490 17.67 -6.51 8.09
C GLN A 490 16.41 -6.27 8.94
N SER A 491 16.30 -6.88 10.10
CA SER A 491 15.08 -6.76 10.92
C SER A 491 14.75 -5.33 11.36
N GLU A 492 15.74 -4.46 11.47
CA GLU A 492 15.54 -3.05 11.86
C GLU A 492 14.79 -2.21 10.81
N MET A 493 14.64 -2.72 9.56
CA MET A 493 13.78 -2.07 8.57
C MET A 493 12.27 -2.17 8.92
N ILE A 494 11.92 -3.01 9.90
CA ILE A 494 10.57 -3.20 10.41
C ILE A 494 10.55 -2.64 11.83
N VAL A 495 9.68 -1.68 12.10
CA VAL A 495 9.67 -0.97 13.40
C VAL A 495 9.30 -1.92 14.53
N ASP A 496 8.18 -2.64 14.40
CA ASP A 496 7.69 -3.63 15.36
C ASP A 496 6.54 -4.45 14.74
N PHE A 497 6.00 -5.42 15.47
CA PHE A 497 4.73 -6.05 15.15
C PHE A 497 3.60 -5.05 15.29
N TRP A 498 2.66 -5.07 14.33
CA TRP A 498 1.43 -4.31 14.48
C TRP A 498 0.59 -4.88 15.62
N MET A 499 0.25 -4.03 16.56
CA MET A 499 -0.63 -4.39 17.71
C MET A 499 -1.61 -3.24 17.96
N PRO A 500 -2.81 -3.51 18.52
CA PRO A 500 -3.63 -2.48 19.13
C PRO A 500 -2.83 -1.65 20.13
N ASN A 501 -3.26 -0.43 20.43
CA ASN A 501 -2.56 0.43 21.36
C ASN A 501 -2.65 -0.14 22.80
N LYS A 502 -1.62 -0.85 23.23
CA LYS A 502 -1.57 -1.56 24.53
C LYS A 502 -1.70 -0.66 25.74
N SER A 503 -1.54 0.65 25.59
CA SER A 503 -1.74 1.60 26.69
C SER A 503 -3.22 1.87 27.00
N TRP A 504 -4.13 1.45 26.10
CA TRP A 504 -5.57 1.63 26.29
C TRP A 504 -6.18 0.43 27.01
N GLU A 505 -7.07 0.71 27.95
CA GLU A 505 -7.82 -0.34 28.65
C GLU A 505 -8.60 -1.21 27.66
N GLY A 506 -8.44 -2.53 27.75
CA GLY A 506 -9.06 -3.49 26.81
C GLY A 506 -8.23 -3.80 25.55
N CYS A 507 -7.10 -3.13 25.32
CA CYS A 507 -6.22 -3.35 24.17
C CYS A 507 -4.87 -4.03 24.52
N ASP A 508 -4.61 -4.37 25.78
CA ASP A 508 -3.41 -5.13 26.16
C ASP A 508 -3.60 -6.62 25.84
N VAL A 509 -3.42 -6.94 24.57
CA VAL A 509 -3.62 -8.30 24.00
C VAL A 509 -2.31 -8.84 23.44
N ASN A 510 -2.22 -10.18 23.37
CA ASN A 510 -1.05 -10.91 22.82
C ASN A 510 -1.30 -11.50 21.44
N ASP A 511 -2.43 -11.21 20.83
CA ASP A 511 -2.74 -11.54 19.44
C ASP A 511 -3.24 -10.26 18.74
N PRO A 512 -2.73 -9.90 17.57
CA PRO A 512 -3.16 -8.69 16.87
C PRO A 512 -4.55 -8.80 16.23
N SER A 513 -5.15 -10.01 16.21
CA SER A 513 -6.49 -10.21 15.64
C SER A 513 -7.56 -9.45 16.42
N ALA A 514 -8.47 -8.80 15.69
CA ALA A 514 -9.62 -8.14 16.30
C ALA A 514 -10.52 -9.12 17.10
N ARG A 515 -10.46 -10.43 16.80
CA ARG A 515 -11.24 -11.48 17.47
C ARG A 515 -11.00 -11.55 19.00
N VAL A 516 -9.83 -11.12 19.47
CA VAL A 516 -9.50 -11.16 20.90
C VAL A 516 -10.04 -9.96 21.67
N LEU A 517 -10.54 -8.94 20.99
CA LEU A 517 -11.10 -7.75 21.61
C LEU A 517 -12.54 -7.99 22.09
N SER A 518 -12.89 -7.45 23.26
CA SER A 518 -14.20 -7.65 23.87
C SER A 518 -15.38 -7.09 23.05
N ASN A 519 -15.11 -6.12 22.17
CA ASN A 519 -16.11 -5.52 21.28
C ASN A 519 -16.21 -6.20 19.91
N TYR A 520 -15.54 -7.35 19.70
CA TYR A 520 -15.63 -8.06 18.42
C TYR A 520 -17.06 -8.53 18.11
N GLY A 521 -17.77 -9.07 19.13
CA GLY A 521 -19.20 -9.43 19.06
C GLY A 521 -19.51 -10.39 17.89
N GLU A 522 -20.54 -10.06 17.09
CA GLU A 522 -20.99 -10.80 15.91
C GLU A 522 -20.18 -10.48 14.63
N SER A 523 -19.10 -9.72 14.74
CA SER A 523 -18.26 -9.38 13.60
C SER A 523 -17.63 -10.64 12.98
N GLY A 524 -17.76 -10.79 11.67
CA GLY A 524 -17.24 -11.96 10.97
C GLY A 524 -18.12 -13.23 11.06
N LYS A 525 -19.36 -13.10 11.52
CA LYS A 525 -20.38 -14.17 11.48
C LYS A 525 -21.34 -13.99 10.33
#